data_511fafd95a356c90a153c6cd6692f78f
#
_entry.id   511fafd95a356c90a153c6cd6692f78f
#
_cell.length_a   1.000
_cell.length_b   1.000
_cell.length_c   1.000
_cell.angle_alpha   90.00
_cell.angle_beta   90.00
_cell.angle_gamma   90.00
#
_symmetry.space_group_name_H-M   'P 1'
#
loop_
_entity.id
_entity.type
_entity.pdbx_description
1 polymer ?
#
loop_
_entity_poly.entity_id
_entity_poly.type
_entity_poly.pdbx_seq_one_letter_code
_entity_poly.pdbx_strand_id
1 'polypeptide(L)'
;YQAYYHEEMIKQFFPRKYLWATYVWNMFDFVTDARGEGGENGQNHKGLVTIDRKYKKDSFYAYKAWLSEEKFVHICSKRYVDRTEDMTLVKAYSNLPEVTLFLNGEKFETKKAEDHFFSFTVPNKGRTEIKAVSGEYSDEAVINKVEVFNEEYRLKEKGAILNWFDITEREGYCSLNSKISDIMASWKGKMILSLLLMKKGKGLKERNKGEKGNPASAMANKDMMAMVGSFTILRISSMVSMLGIEFTKEELLSLNRKLNK
;
A
#
# COMPACT_ATOMS: atom_id res chain seq x y z
N TYR A 1 -5.05 -0.21 3.80
CA TYR A 1 -3.82 -1.00 3.61
C TYR A 1 -2.70 -0.55 4.56
N GLN A 2 -2.42 0.75 4.67
CA GLN A 2 -1.33 1.24 5.53
C GLN A 2 -1.49 0.79 6.99
N ALA A 3 -2.67 0.97 7.60
CA ALA A 3 -2.94 0.55 8.96
C ALA A 3 -2.71 -0.96 9.13
N TYR A 4 -3.26 -1.78 8.22
CA TYR A 4 -3.07 -3.23 8.22
C TYR A 4 -1.58 -3.63 8.15
N TYR A 5 -0.81 -3.00 7.24
CA TYR A 5 0.63 -3.24 7.13
C TYR A 5 1.35 -2.98 8.47
N HIS A 6 1.07 -1.84 9.10
CA HIS A 6 1.71 -1.50 10.37
C HIS A 6 1.27 -2.39 11.53
N GLU A 7 -0.01 -2.81 11.58
CA GLU A 7 -0.49 -3.80 12.55
C GLU A 7 0.31 -5.11 12.46
N GLU A 8 0.47 -5.64 11.24
CA GLU A 8 1.21 -6.89 11.03
C GLU A 8 2.71 -6.72 11.36
N MET A 9 3.30 -5.57 11.05
CA MET A 9 4.68 -5.29 11.41
C MET A 9 4.86 -5.19 12.94
N ILE A 10 3.96 -4.50 13.63
CA ILE A 10 3.96 -4.37 15.10
C ILE A 10 3.90 -5.75 15.76
N LYS A 11 2.99 -6.61 15.32
CA LYS A 11 2.87 -7.99 15.81
C LYS A 11 4.15 -8.82 15.60
N GLN A 12 4.91 -8.50 14.55
CA GLN A 12 6.19 -9.17 14.27
C GLN A 12 7.33 -8.61 15.11
N PHE A 13 7.39 -7.31 15.34
CA PHE A 13 8.58 -6.68 15.94
C PHE A 13 8.56 -6.70 17.46
N PHE A 14 7.48 -6.28 18.10
CA PHE A 14 7.47 -6.08 19.54
C PHE A 14 7.64 -7.37 20.37
N PRO A 15 7.17 -8.55 19.94
CA PRO A 15 7.48 -9.79 20.66
C PRO A 15 8.95 -10.24 20.53
N ARG A 16 9.72 -9.72 19.55
CA ARG A 16 11.09 -10.18 19.28
C ARG A 16 12.11 -9.44 20.14
N LYS A 17 12.40 -9.97 21.31
CA LYS A 17 13.32 -9.36 22.29
C LYS A 17 14.77 -9.19 21.81
N TYR A 18 15.18 -9.85 20.73
CA TYR A 18 16.52 -9.70 20.15
C TYR A 18 16.64 -8.47 19.25
N LEU A 19 15.55 -7.82 18.90
CA LEU A 19 15.58 -6.56 18.16
C LEU A 19 15.84 -5.43 19.15
N TRP A 20 16.99 -4.79 19.02
CA TRP A 20 17.36 -3.66 19.89
C TRP A 20 16.68 -2.35 19.50
N ALA A 21 16.33 -2.16 18.21
CA ALA A 21 15.58 -1.01 17.72
C ALA A 21 14.85 -1.31 16.40
N THR A 22 13.77 -0.59 16.16
CA THR A 22 13.06 -0.53 14.89
C THR A 22 12.71 0.92 14.58
N TYR A 23 12.82 1.32 13.32
CA TYR A 23 12.54 2.69 12.88
C TYR A 23 11.48 2.69 11.82
N VAL A 24 10.41 3.46 12.04
CA VAL A 24 9.32 3.59 11.07
C VAL A 24 9.68 4.64 10.03
N TRP A 25 9.56 4.30 8.77
CA TRP A 25 9.63 5.24 7.69
C TRP A 25 8.21 5.50 7.16
N ASN A 26 7.58 6.61 7.49
CA ASN A 26 8.11 7.81 8.09
C ASN A 26 7.10 8.41 9.08
N MET A 27 7.50 9.34 9.94
CA MET A 27 6.56 10.02 10.85
C MET A 27 5.58 10.90 10.09
N PHE A 28 6.03 11.62 9.06
CA PHE A 28 5.21 12.52 8.27
C PHE A 28 5.22 12.13 6.80
N ASP A 29 4.11 12.39 6.10
CA ASP A 29 4.11 12.41 4.64
C ASP A 29 5.11 13.47 4.16
N PHE A 30 5.72 13.25 3.01
CA PHE A 30 6.75 14.14 2.49
C PHE A 30 6.69 14.30 0.98
N VAL A 31 7.32 15.36 0.47
CA VAL A 31 7.41 15.64 -0.96
C VAL A 31 8.64 14.96 -1.57
N THR A 32 8.48 14.45 -2.77
CA THR A 32 9.55 13.87 -3.59
C THR A 32 9.20 14.01 -5.06
N ASP A 33 9.94 14.82 -5.81
CA ASP A 33 9.66 15.13 -7.22
C ASP A 33 9.54 13.90 -8.13
N ALA A 34 10.31 12.86 -7.85
CA ALA A 34 10.38 11.65 -8.66
C ALA A 34 9.25 10.64 -8.38
N ARG A 35 8.33 10.93 -7.45
CA ARG A 35 7.31 9.96 -7.02
C ARG A 35 5.90 10.53 -7.15
N GLY A 36 4.96 9.65 -7.51
CA GLY A 36 3.52 9.92 -7.54
C GLY A 36 2.75 8.88 -6.75
N GLU A 37 3.22 8.55 -5.54
CA GLU A 37 2.58 7.56 -4.68
C GLU A 37 1.29 8.14 -4.08
N GLY A 38 0.21 7.35 -4.06
CA GLY A 38 -1.07 7.79 -3.52
C GLY A 38 -1.90 8.67 -4.45
N GLY A 39 -1.60 8.66 -5.75
CA GLY A 39 -2.39 9.34 -6.79
C GLY A 39 -2.05 10.82 -6.98
N GLU A 40 -1.15 11.39 -6.19
CA GLU A 40 -0.71 12.79 -6.27
C GLU A 40 0.77 12.88 -6.64
N ASN A 41 1.07 13.63 -7.70
CA ASN A 41 2.45 13.83 -8.15
C ASN A 41 3.27 14.57 -7.08
N GLY A 42 4.48 14.08 -6.84
CA GLY A 42 5.41 14.68 -5.88
C GLY A 42 5.10 14.39 -4.42
N GLN A 43 4.07 13.62 -4.08
CA GLN A 43 3.76 13.25 -2.70
C GLN A 43 4.05 11.80 -2.39
N ASN A 44 4.48 11.56 -1.14
CA ASN A 44 4.64 10.23 -0.56
C ASN A 44 3.78 10.12 0.70
N HIS A 45 2.85 9.17 0.72
CA HIS A 45 1.89 8.98 1.79
C HIS A 45 2.30 7.93 2.84
N LYS A 46 3.59 7.61 2.97
CA LYS A 46 4.08 6.64 3.96
C LYS A 46 4.10 7.17 5.40
N GLY A 47 3.89 8.47 5.59
CA GLY A 47 3.84 9.06 6.92
C GLY A 47 2.71 8.50 7.78
N LEU A 48 2.96 8.44 9.09
CA LEU A 48 1.92 8.17 10.09
C LEU A 48 1.01 9.38 10.32
N VAL A 49 1.49 10.56 9.94
CA VAL A 49 0.80 11.85 10.03
C VAL A 49 0.83 12.51 8.66
N THR A 50 -0.19 13.25 8.29
CA THR A 50 -0.27 13.95 7.01
C THR A 50 0.81 15.04 6.87
N ILE A 51 1.12 15.43 5.62
CA ILE A 51 2.18 16.39 5.31
C ILE A 51 1.96 17.76 5.98
N ASP A 52 0.72 18.18 6.13
CA ASP A 52 0.31 19.41 6.82
C ASP A 52 0.28 19.27 8.35
N ARG A 53 0.59 18.08 8.88
CA ARG A 53 0.60 17.68 10.29
C ARG A 53 -0.75 17.75 11.02
N LYS A 54 -1.83 17.96 10.28
CA LYS A 54 -3.16 18.11 10.89
C LYS A 54 -3.80 16.79 11.29
N TYR A 55 -3.54 15.72 10.53
CA TYR A 55 -4.22 14.45 10.75
C TYR A 55 -3.23 13.34 11.09
N LYS A 56 -3.45 12.72 12.25
CA LYS A 56 -2.84 11.45 12.63
C LYS A 56 -3.63 10.33 11.98
N LYS A 57 -2.96 9.46 11.22
CA LYS A 57 -3.59 8.31 10.55
C LYS A 57 -3.80 7.16 11.53
N ASP A 58 -4.62 6.17 11.18
CA ASP A 58 -4.84 5.00 12.04
C ASP A 58 -3.53 4.30 12.43
N SER A 59 -2.56 4.22 11.51
CA SER A 59 -1.24 3.67 11.78
C SER A 59 -0.47 4.42 12.89
N PHE A 60 -0.68 5.73 13.07
CA PHE A 60 -0.12 6.47 14.21
C PHE A 60 -0.68 5.93 15.53
N TYR A 61 -1.98 5.71 15.59
CA TYR A 61 -2.64 5.20 16.80
C TYR A 61 -2.31 3.73 17.08
N ALA A 62 -1.99 2.93 16.03
CA ALA A 62 -1.47 1.59 16.22
C ALA A 62 -0.16 1.60 17.02
N TYR A 63 0.81 2.45 16.65
CA TYR A 63 2.05 2.62 17.42
C TYR A 63 1.81 3.27 18.78
N LYS A 64 0.91 4.25 18.89
CA LYS A 64 0.54 4.88 20.17
C LYS A 64 0.03 3.83 21.16
N ALA A 65 -0.74 2.84 20.70
CA ALA A 65 -1.29 1.80 21.56
C ALA A 65 -0.19 0.92 22.20
N TRP A 66 0.93 0.73 21.55
CA TRP A 66 2.04 -0.07 22.05
C TRP A 66 3.11 0.73 22.80
N LEU A 67 3.31 2.00 22.44
CA LEU A 67 4.48 2.77 22.87
C LEU A 67 4.15 3.89 23.84
N SER A 68 2.89 4.29 23.97
CA SER A 68 2.49 5.42 24.83
C SER A 68 1.88 4.95 26.16
N GLU A 69 2.22 5.66 27.22
CA GLU A 69 1.56 5.51 28.52
C GLU A 69 0.23 6.30 28.61
N GLU A 70 0.05 7.29 27.73
CA GLU A 70 -1.19 8.07 27.63
C GLU A 70 -2.35 7.16 27.20
N LYS A 71 -3.34 7.02 28.09
CA LYS A 71 -4.50 6.17 27.86
C LYS A 71 -5.42 6.77 26.82
N PHE A 72 -5.96 5.93 25.93
CA PHE A 72 -6.86 6.36 24.87
C PHE A 72 -7.66 5.20 24.27
N VAL A 73 -8.70 5.56 23.53
CA VAL A 73 -9.41 4.70 22.59
C VAL A 73 -9.44 5.42 21.23
N HIS A 74 -9.23 4.73 20.14
CA HIS A 74 -9.32 5.27 18.79
C HIS A 74 -10.05 4.30 17.87
N ILE A 75 -11.15 4.75 17.25
CA ILE A 75 -11.85 3.99 16.20
C ILE A 75 -11.16 4.23 14.87
N CYS A 76 -10.80 3.14 14.18
CA CYS A 76 -10.15 3.20 12.88
C CYS A 76 -11.15 3.44 11.75
N SER A 77 -10.61 3.90 10.61
CA SER A 77 -11.36 4.04 9.34
C SER A 77 -12.57 4.97 9.42
N LYS A 78 -12.51 6.02 10.22
CA LYS A 78 -13.60 7.00 10.39
C LYS A 78 -14.05 7.68 9.09
N ARG A 79 -13.17 7.76 8.08
CA ARG A 79 -13.50 8.32 6.77
C ARG A 79 -14.23 7.34 5.85
N TYR A 80 -14.17 6.04 6.14
CA TYR A 80 -14.93 5.02 5.42
C TYR A 80 -16.33 4.89 6.04
N VAL A 81 -17.16 5.89 5.77
CA VAL A 81 -18.52 6.04 6.31
C VAL A 81 -19.49 5.16 5.56
N ASP A 82 -19.55 5.29 4.23
CA ASP A 82 -20.48 4.55 3.37
C ASP A 82 -19.97 3.14 3.12
N ARG A 83 -20.76 2.14 3.50
CA ARG A 83 -20.37 0.72 3.43
C ARG A 83 -21.48 -0.11 2.79
N THR A 84 -21.10 -1.00 1.89
CA THR A 84 -22.05 -1.82 1.12
C THR A 84 -22.33 -3.18 1.74
N GLU A 85 -21.50 -3.65 2.66
CA GLU A 85 -21.66 -4.95 3.30
C GLU A 85 -22.76 -4.92 4.36
N ASP A 86 -23.51 -6.02 4.55
CA ASP A 86 -24.55 -6.15 5.60
C ASP A 86 -23.93 -6.32 6.99
N MET A 87 -22.76 -6.93 7.05
CA MET A 87 -21.93 -7.03 8.25
C MET A 87 -20.59 -6.37 7.94
N THR A 88 -20.17 -5.45 8.77
CA THR A 88 -18.95 -4.67 8.55
C THR A 88 -18.00 -4.73 9.73
N LEU A 89 -16.70 -4.58 9.44
CA LEU A 89 -15.66 -4.58 10.46
C LEU A 89 -15.49 -3.17 11.04
N VAL A 90 -15.62 -3.06 12.35
CA VAL A 90 -15.22 -1.89 13.15
C VAL A 90 -14.00 -2.28 13.96
N LYS A 91 -12.92 -1.53 13.80
CA LYS A 91 -11.69 -1.75 14.55
C LYS A 91 -11.40 -0.56 15.46
N ALA A 92 -10.94 -0.85 16.67
CA ALA A 92 -10.46 0.16 17.60
C ALA A 92 -9.05 -0.18 18.08
N TYR A 93 -8.24 0.83 18.36
CA TYR A 93 -6.95 0.70 19.04
C TYR A 93 -7.03 1.32 20.43
N SER A 94 -6.42 0.65 21.40
CA SER A 94 -6.34 1.14 22.77
C SER A 94 -5.16 0.50 23.51
N ASN A 95 -4.53 1.23 24.41
CA ASN A 95 -3.57 0.68 25.37
C ASN A 95 -4.24 0.30 26.71
N LEU A 96 -5.55 0.18 26.73
CA LEU A 96 -6.35 -0.34 27.84
C LEU A 96 -6.72 -1.81 27.58
N PRO A 97 -6.98 -2.62 28.64
CA PRO A 97 -7.11 -4.07 28.49
C PRO A 97 -8.39 -4.53 27.78
N GLU A 98 -9.41 -3.69 27.74
CA GLU A 98 -10.69 -4.02 27.12
C GLU A 98 -11.35 -2.79 26.49
N VAL A 99 -12.14 -3.02 25.47
CA VAL A 99 -12.96 -2.01 24.79
C VAL A 99 -14.39 -2.51 24.67
N THR A 100 -15.34 -1.69 25.08
CA THR A 100 -16.78 -1.90 24.88
C THR A 100 -17.26 -1.08 23.70
N LEU A 101 -17.91 -1.72 22.74
CA LEU A 101 -18.54 -1.06 21.60
C LEU A 101 -20.03 -0.85 21.87
N PHE A 102 -20.52 0.34 21.56
CA PHE A 102 -21.93 0.71 21.56
C PHE A 102 -22.35 1.06 20.14
N LEU A 103 -23.57 0.65 19.76
CA LEU A 103 -24.22 0.99 18.49
C LEU A 103 -25.51 1.73 18.80
N ASN A 104 -25.66 2.95 18.29
CA ASN A 104 -26.84 3.80 18.53
C ASN A 104 -27.19 3.95 20.03
N GLY A 105 -26.17 4.04 20.89
CA GLY A 105 -26.33 4.16 22.34
C GLY A 105 -26.49 2.84 23.07
N GLU A 106 -26.76 1.73 22.41
CA GLU A 106 -26.92 0.41 23.03
C GLU A 106 -25.61 -0.35 23.09
N LYS A 107 -25.31 -1.01 24.20
CA LYS A 107 -24.12 -1.84 24.35
C LYS A 107 -24.18 -3.02 23.37
N PHE A 108 -23.17 -3.13 22.51
CA PHE A 108 -23.07 -4.21 21.54
C PHE A 108 -22.20 -5.37 22.06
N GLU A 109 -20.92 -5.12 22.31
CA GLU A 109 -19.96 -6.15 22.71
C GLU A 109 -18.79 -5.55 23.49
N THR A 110 -18.22 -6.32 24.44
CA THR A 110 -16.95 -5.97 25.08
C THR A 110 -15.91 -7.00 24.69
N LYS A 111 -14.74 -6.54 24.23
CA LYS A 111 -13.60 -7.39 23.87
C LYS A 111 -12.37 -7.04 24.68
N LYS A 112 -11.53 -8.06 24.91
CA LYS A 112 -10.18 -7.96 25.41
C LYS A 112 -9.23 -8.29 24.28
N ALA A 113 -8.09 -7.62 24.20
CA ALA A 113 -7.05 -7.91 23.23
C ALA A 113 -5.67 -7.68 23.84
N GLU A 114 -4.79 -8.64 23.65
CA GLU A 114 -3.40 -8.58 24.12
C GLU A 114 -2.51 -7.75 23.17
N ASP A 115 -2.91 -7.64 21.90
CA ASP A 115 -2.19 -6.92 20.86
C ASP A 115 -2.66 -5.45 20.68
N HIS A 116 -3.50 -4.96 21.61
CA HIS A 116 -4.07 -3.60 21.58
C HIS A 116 -5.00 -3.29 20.40
N PHE A 117 -5.37 -4.31 19.59
CA PHE A 117 -6.22 -4.18 18.41
C PHE A 117 -7.54 -4.91 18.61
N PHE A 118 -8.62 -4.16 18.70
CA PHE A 118 -9.97 -4.67 18.99
C PHE A 118 -10.80 -4.66 17.71
N SER A 119 -11.27 -5.83 17.28
CA SER A 119 -12.05 -5.98 16.04
C SER A 119 -13.44 -6.47 16.33
N PHE A 120 -14.45 -5.75 15.86
CA PHE A 120 -15.87 -6.05 16.03
C PHE A 120 -16.52 -6.23 14.67
N THR A 121 -17.29 -7.30 14.47
CA THR A 121 -18.13 -7.46 13.28
C THR A 121 -19.52 -7.00 13.63
N VAL A 122 -19.96 -5.88 13.09
CA VAL A 122 -21.21 -5.23 13.44
C VAL A 122 -22.22 -5.26 12.29
N PRO A 123 -23.54 -5.33 12.56
CA PRO A 123 -24.55 -5.17 11.54
C PRO A 123 -24.50 -3.74 10.97
N ASN A 124 -24.61 -3.64 9.65
CA ASN A 124 -24.63 -2.37 8.93
C ASN A 124 -26.05 -2.15 8.36
N LYS A 125 -26.87 -1.41 9.12
CA LYS A 125 -28.29 -1.18 8.80
C LYS A 125 -28.60 0.31 8.86
N GLY A 126 -28.57 0.98 7.71
CA GLY A 126 -28.79 2.42 7.66
C GLY A 126 -27.64 3.20 8.34
N ARG A 127 -27.97 4.35 8.94
CA ARG A 127 -27.02 5.16 9.70
C ARG A 127 -26.84 4.57 11.11
N THR A 128 -25.62 4.24 11.46
CA THR A 128 -25.28 3.68 12.78
C THR A 128 -24.20 4.56 13.44
N GLU A 129 -24.50 5.03 14.62
CA GLU A 129 -23.55 5.72 15.50
C GLU A 129 -22.78 4.70 16.32
N ILE A 130 -21.46 4.78 16.25
CA ILE A 130 -20.55 3.86 16.90
C ILE A 130 -19.82 4.63 17.98
N LYS A 131 -19.79 4.08 19.20
CA LYS A 131 -18.98 4.57 20.31
C LYS A 131 -18.16 3.45 20.90
N ALA A 132 -16.85 3.62 20.94
CA ALA A 132 -15.92 2.72 21.62
C ALA A 132 -15.53 3.33 22.97
N VAL A 133 -15.63 2.54 24.03
CA VAL A 133 -15.39 3.01 25.41
C VAL A 133 -14.44 2.05 26.13
N SER A 134 -13.49 2.60 26.86
CA SER A 134 -12.63 1.87 27.79
C SER A 134 -12.32 2.75 29.01
N GLY A 135 -12.86 2.38 30.18
CA GLY A 135 -12.82 3.24 31.39
C GLY A 135 -13.48 4.59 31.13
N GLU A 136 -12.74 5.68 31.36
CA GLU A 136 -13.19 7.06 31.10
C GLU A 136 -12.91 7.56 29.66
N TYR A 137 -12.22 6.76 28.85
CA TYR A 137 -11.83 7.13 27.48
C TYR A 137 -12.86 6.62 26.49
N SER A 138 -13.19 7.45 25.53
CA SER A 138 -14.09 7.06 24.43
C SER A 138 -13.73 7.72 23.13
N ASP A 139 -14.21 7.10 22.04
CA ASP A 139 -14.12 7.64 20.69
C ASP A 139 -15.38 7.29 19.90
N GLU A 140 -15.74 8.12 18.93
CA GLU A 140 -16.99 8.02 18.19
C GLU A 140 -16.76 8.05 16.68
N ALA A 141 -17.62 7.33 15.97
CA ALA A 141 -17.65 7.29 14.52
C ALA A 141 -19.07 7.06 14.02
N VAL A 142 -19.29 7.25 12.72
CA VAL A 142 -20.57 6.96 12.07
C VAL A 142 -20.30 6.10 10.86
N ILE A 143 -21.18 5.11 10.62
CA ILE A 143 -21.23 4.35 9.36
C ILE A 143 -22.63 4.43 8.77
N ASN A 144 -22.72 4.32 7.44
CA ASN A 144 -23.96 4.28 6.69
C ASN A 144 -24.00 3.04 5.80
N LYS A 145 -25.09 2.32 5.82
CA LYS A 145 -25.40 1.31 4.81
C LYS A 145 -25.78 2.02 3.50
N VAL A 146 -25.10 1.67 2.42
CA VAL A 146 -25.43 2.13 1.07
C VAL A 146 -25.51 0.93 0.12
N GLU A 147 -26.32 1.05 -0.94
CA GLU A 147 -26.45 -0.01 -1.95
C GLU A 147 -25.31 0.00 -2.96
N VAL A 148 -24.75 1.17 -3.25
CA VAL A 148 -23.70 1.37 -4.26
C VAL A 148 -22.42 1.84 -3.59
N PHE A 149 -21.32 1.18 -3.95
CA PHE A 149 -20.00 1.55 -3.42
C PHE A 149 -19.63 2.99 -3.82
N ASN A 150 -19.15 3.76 -2.86
CA ASN A 150 -18.67 5.11 -3.09
C ASN A 150 -17.28 5.06 -3.74
N GLU A 151 -17.20 5.33 -5.04
CA GLU A 151 -15.95 5.27 -5.82
C GLU A 151 -14.87 6.27 -5.36
N GLU A 152 -15.23 7.29 -4.55
CA GLU A 152 -14.26 8.20 -3.96
C GLU A 152 -13.34 7.52 -2.93
N TYR A 153 -13.73 6.36 -2.40
CA TYR A 153 -12.87 5.55 -1.53
C TYR A 153 -11.82 4.74 -2.28
N ARG A 154 -11.94 4.62 -3.61
CA ARG A 154 -10.92 3.95 -4.41
C ARG A 154 -9.71 4.86 -4.58
N LEU A 155 -8.55 4.31 -4.30
CA LEU A 155 -7.30 4.96 -4.64
C LEU A 155 -7.19 5.06 -6.17
N LYS A 156 -7.14 6.29 -6.67
CA LYS A 156 -6.95 6.58 -8.10
C LYS A 156 -5.45 6.57 -8.41
N GLU A 157 -4.81 5.39 -8.33
CA GLU A 157 -3.42 5.25 -8.72
C GLU A 157 -3.27 5.17 -10.24
N LYS A 158 -2.30 5.91 -10.75
CA LYS A 158 -1.82 5.73 -12.12
C LYS A 158 -0.78 4.61 -12.10
N GLY A 159 -0.96 3.63 -12.97
CA GLY A 159 -0.06 2.51 -13.13
C GLY A 159 -0.63 1.16 -12.68
N ALA A 160 0.14 0.10 -12.93
CA ALA A 160 -0.28 -1.26 -12.62
C ALA A 160 0.16 -1.66 -11.22
N ILE A 161 -0.80 -1.96 -10.34
CA ILE A 161 -0.53 -2.72 -9.12
C ILE A 161 -0.69 -4.20 -9.48
N LEU A 162 0.43 -4.92 -9.48
CA LEU A 162 0.47 -6.36 -9.63
C LEU A 162 0.90 -6.98 -8.32
N ASN A 163 0.03 -7.80 -7.76
CA ASN A 163 0.40 -8.64 -6.63
C ASN A 163 1.21 -9.83 -7.13
N TRP A 164 2.14 -10.34 -6.32
CA TRP A 164 2.98 -11.49 -6.67
C TRP A 164 2.15 -12.74 -7.05
N PHE A 165 0.96 -12.92 -6.46
CA PHE A 165 0.05 -14.04 -6.74
C PHE A 165 -0.77 -13.87 -8.04
N ASP A 166 -0.76 -12.69 -8.66
CA ASP A 166 -1.35 -12.48 -10.00
C ASP A 166 -0.44 -13.03 -11.11
N ILE A 167 0.81 -13.37 -10.77
CA ILE A 167 1.84 -13.80 -11.73
C ILE A 167 1.88 -15.32 -11.75
N THR A 168 1.47 -15.90 -12.88
CA THR A 168 1.60 -17.33 -13.12
C THR A 168 3.05 -17.64 -13.47
N GLU A 169 3.65 -18.62 -12.79
CA GLU A 169 4.98 -19.13 -13.06
C GLU A 169 4.90 -20.57 -13.56
N ARG A 170 5.70 -20.88 -14.55
CA ARG A 170 5.84 -22.23 -15.10
C ARG A 170 7.29 -22.66 -14.97
N GLU A 171 7.51 -23.87 -14.47
CA GLU A 171 8.85 -24.45 -14.30
C GLU A 171 9.59 -24.50 -15.65
N GLY A 172 10.84 -24.08 -15.63
CA GLY A 172 11.70 -23.99 -16.83
C GLY A 172 11.46 -22.79 -17.74
N TYR A 173 10.55 -21.88 -17.38
CA TYR A 173 10.26 -20.67 -18.14
C TYR A 173 10.52 -19.39 -17.33
N CYS A 174 10.76 -18.29 -18.00
CA CYS A 174 10.84 -16.99 -17.34
C CYS A 174 9.46 -16.42 -17.04
N SER A 175 9.38 -15.57 -16.01
CA SER A 175 8.19 -14.81 -15.59
C SER A 175 8.53 -13.34 -15.33
N LEU A 176 7.57 -12.54 -14.90
CA LEU A 176 7.84 -11.18 -14.42
C LEU A 176 8.69 -11.15 -13.14
N ASN A 177 8.75 -12.26 -12.40
CA ASN A 177 9.61 -12.43 -11.22
C ASN A 177 11.03 -12.91 -11.56
N SER A 178 11.29 -13.28 -12.81
CA SER A 178 12.64 -13.62 -13.25
C SER A 178 13.51 -12.39 -13.35
N LYS A 179 14.80 -12.53 -13.03
CA LYS A 179 15.78 -11.46 -13.23
C LYS A 179 15.90 -11.11 -14.71
N ILE A 180 16.14 -9.85 -15.00
CA ILE A 180 16.36 -9.40 -16.39
C ILE A 180 17.56 -10.10 -17.00
N SER A 181 18.63 -10.36 -16.23
CA SER A 181 19.79 -11.16 -16.68
C SER A 181 19.38 -12.54 -17.19
N ASP A 182 18.50 -13.22 -16.48
CA ASP A 182 18.07 -14.59 -16.81
C ASP A 182 17.18 -14.59 -18.07
N ILE A 183 16.30 -13.60 -18.18
CA ILE A 183 15.48 -13.40 -19.39
C ILE A 183 16.38 -13.08 -20.60
N MET A 184 17.38 -12.23 -20.41
CA MET A 184 18.33 -11.84 -21.46
C MET A 184 19.31 -12.97 -21.83
N ALA A 185 19.44 -14.04 -21.04
CA ALA A 185 20.23 -15.21 -21.39
C ALA A 185 19.63 -15.99 -22.57
N SER A 186 18.30 -15.92 -22.77
CA SER A 186 17.62 -16.56 -23.91
C SER A 186 17.43 -15.61 -25.09
N TRP A 187 17.52 -16.14 -26.33
CA TRP A 187 17.25 -15.36 -27.55
C TRP A 187 15.81 -14.80 -27.55
N LYS A 188 14.87 -15.61 -27.14
CA LYS A 188 13.44 -15.24 -27.04
C LYS A 188 13.23 -14.11 -26.03
N GLY A 189 13.84 -14.21 -24.85
CA GLY A 189 13.78 -13.17 -23.82
C GLY A 189 14.36 -11.84 -24.32
N LYS A 190 15.51 -11.88 -25.00
CA LYS A 190 16.10 -10.69 -25.66
C LYS A 190 15.13 -10.04 -26.63
N MET A 191 14.50 -10.82 -27.49
CA MET A 191 13.53 -10.33 -28.47
C MET A 191 12.32 -9.68 -27.77
N ILE A 192 11.75 -10.33 -26.75
CA ILE A 192 10.59 -9.82 -26.03
C ILE A 192 10.92 -8.49 -25.34
N LEU A 193 12.06 -8.41 -24.63
CA LEU A 193 12.47 -7.19 -23.95
C LEU A 193 12.83 -6.07 -24.93
N SER A 194 13.49 -6.38 -26.04
CA SER A 194 13.80 -5.40 -27.07
C SER A 194 12.55 -4.78 -27.69
N LEU A 195 11.55 -5.59 -28.03
CA LEU A 195 10.25 -5.11 -28.53
C LEU A 195 9.52 -4.23 -27.53
N LEU A 196 9.57 -4.60 -26.23
CA LEU A 196 8.98 -3.83 -25.16
C LEU A 196 9.64 -2.44 -25.04
N LEU A 197 10.97 -2.41 -25.01
CA LEU A 197 11.76 -1.17 -24.96
C LEU A 197 11.55 -0.29 -26.19
N MET A 198 11.46 -0.88 -27.38
CA MET A 198 11.16 -0.12 -28.61
C MET A 198 9.76 0.51 -28.56
N LYS A 199 8.75 -0.24 -28.07
CA LYS A 199 7.37 0.25 -27.95
C LYS A 199 7.28 1.41 -26.96
N LYS A 200 7.86 1.26 -25.77
CA LYS A 200 7.79 2.28 -24.72
C LYS A 200 8.78 3.42 -24.91
N GLY A 201 9.94 3.16 -25.51
CA GLY A 201 10.98 4.18 -25.79
C GLY A 201 10.60 5.22 -26.84
N LYS A 202 9.66 4.92 -27.77
CA LYS A 202 9.10 5.91 -28.68
C LYS A 202 8.35 7.02 -27.94
N GLY A 203 7.58 6.66 -26.92
CA GLY A 203 6.86 7.63 -26.08
C GLY A 203 7.80 8.57 -25.29
N LEU A 204 8.97 8.07 -24.87
CA LEU A 204 9.98 8.88 -24.17
C LEU A 204 10.66 9.90 -25.11
N LYS A 205 10.94 9.53 -26.35
CA LYS A 205 11.58 10.44 -27.33
C LYS A 205 10.68 11.60 -27.74
N GLU A 206 9.37 11.40 -27.78
CA GLU A 206 8.41 12.45 -28.08
C GLU A 206 8.24 13.44 -26.92
N ARG A 207 8.37 12.95 -25.67
CA ARG A 207 8.20 13.77 -24.48
C ARG A 207 9.43 14.60 -24.12
N ASN A 208 10.64 14.12 -24.45
CA ASN A 208 11.92 14.76 -24.07
C ASN A 208 12.55 15.62 -25.17
N LYS A 209 11.79 16.11 -26.15
CA LYS A 209 12.31 17.00 -27.20
C LYS A 209 12.82 18.36 -26.70
N GLY A 210 12.78 18.64 -25.40
CA GLY A 210 13.20 19.90 -24.80
C GLY A 210 14.31 19.85 -23.74
N GLU A 211 14.73 18.68 -23.24
CA GLU A 211 15.72 18.60 -22.17
C GLU A 211 17.06 18.01 -22.61
N LYS A 212 18.14 18.77 -22.33
CA LYS A 212 19.54 18.31 -22.53
C LYS A 212 19.90 17.30 -21.44
N GLY A 213 19.62 16.04 -21.68
CA GLY A 213 20.00 14.92 -20.83
C GLY A 213 19.21 13.67 -21.27
N ASN A 214 19.79 12.86 -22.14
CA ASN A 214 19.12 11.67 -22.65
C ASN A 214 19.17 10.55 -21.58
N PRO A 215 18.06 10.18 -20.90
CA PRO A 215 18.06 9.07 -19.94
C PRO A 215 18.52 7.75 -20.56
N ALA A 216 18.38 7.58 -21.89
CA ALA A 216 18.86 6.40 -22.59
C ALA A 216 20.40 6.32 -22.65
N SER A 217 21.10 7.44 -22.56
CA SER A 217 22.59 7.44 -22.50
C SER A 217 23.10 7.03 -21.12
N ALA A 218 22.33 7.30 -20.06
CA ALA A 218 22.65 6.83 -18.72
C ALA A 218 22.50 5.30 -18.59
N MET A 219 21.56 4.68 -19.33
CA MET A 219 21.40 3.22 -19.39
C MET A 219 22.49 2.49 -20.21
N ALA A 220 23.35 3.21 -20.90
CA ALA A 220 24.43 2.63 -21.67
C ALA A 220 25.69 2.30 -20.85
N ASN A 221 25.72 2.64 -19.56
CA ASN A 221 26.83 2.29 -18.67
C ASN A 221 26.75 0.80 -18.29
N LYS A 222 27.86 0.07 -18.45
CA LYS A 222 28.00 -1.36 -18.19
C LYS A 222 27.62 -1.72 -16.73
N ASP A 223 27.97 -0.86 -15.78
CA ASP A 223 27.67 -1.08 -14.36
C ASP A 223 26.17 -0.90 -14.05
N MET A 224 25.52 0.07 -14.71
CA MET A 224 24.08 0.24 -14.61
C MET A 224 23.32 -0.92 -15.25
N MET A 225 23.79 -1.44 -16.38
CA MET A 225 23.21 -2.63 -17.02
C MET A 225 23.36 -3.88 -16.14
N ALA A 226 24.49 -4.04 -15.44
CA ALA A 226 24.69 -5.13 -14.47
C ALA A 226 23.74 -5.00 -13.29
N MET A 227 23.55 -3.78 -12.76
CA MET A 227 22.60 -3.51 -11.69
C MET A 227 21.15 -3.78 -12.13
N VAL A 228 20.74 -3.28 -13.28
CA VAL A 228 19.41 -3.50 -13.86
C VAL A 228 19.17 -4.98 -14.12
N GLY A 229 20.17 -5.71 -14.56
CA GLY A 229 20.11 -7.14 -14.79
C GLY A 229 19.76 -7.96 -13.55
N SER A 230 20.11 -7.48 -12.36
CA SER A 230 19.82 -8.13 -11.09
C SER A 230 18.36 -7.97 -10.63
N PHE A 231 17.60 -7.04 -11.20
CA PHE A 231 16.21 -6.79 -10.86
C PHE A 231 15.24 -7.65 -11.68
N THR A 232 14.07 -7.90 -11.13
CA THR A 232 12.96 -8.51 -11.85
C THR A 232 12.24 -7.48 -12.73
N ILE A 233 11.53 -7.94 -13.78
CA ILE A 233 10.69 -7.05 -14.59
C ILE A 233 9.65 -6.33 -13.74
N LEU A 234 9.04 -7.04 -12.79
CA LEU A 234 8.05 -6.47 -11.88
C LEU A 234 8.62 -5.28 -11.09
N ARG A 235 9.84 -5.42 -10.59
CA ARG A 235 10.52 -4.34 -9.87
C ARG A 235 10.91 -3.19 -10.79
N ILE A 236 11.40 -3.48 -11.97
CA ILE A 236 11.74 -2.43 -12.96
C ILE A 236 10.48 -1.69 -13.41
N SER A 237 9.36 -2.37 -13.65
CA SER A 237 8.11 -1.71 -14.06
C SER A 237 7.63 -0.67 -13.05
N SER A 238 7.81 -0.92 -11.75
CA SER A 238 7.50 0.06 -10.71
C SER A 238 8.51 1.22 -10.64
N MET A 239 9.78 0.96 -10.94
CA MET A 239 10.83 2.01 -10.94
C MET A 239 10.73 2.93 -12.16
N VAL A 240 10.46 2.39 -13.35
CA VAL A 240 10.37 3.19 -14.58
C VAL A 240 9.09 4.02 -14.65
N SER A 241 8.09 3.75 -13.84
CA SER A 241 6.94 4.64 -13.68
C SER A 241 7.37 6.03 -13.18
N MET A 242 8.42 6.10 -12.37
CA MET A 242 9.05 7.36 -11.93
C MET A 242 9.65 8.16 -13.10
N LEU A 243 10.04 7.47 -14.17
CA LEU A 243 10.55 8.08 -15.41
C LEU A 243 9.43 8.37 -16.42
N GLY A 244 8.16 8.22 -16.02
CA GLY A 244 6.99 8.45 -16.87
C GLY A 244 6.69 7.31 -17.85
N ILE A 245 7.28 6.13 -17.65
CA ILE A 245 6.97 4.91 -18.41
C ILE A 245 5.96 4.10 -17.60
N GLU A 246 4.71 4.17 -17.98
CA GLU A 246 3.64 3.43 -17.31
C GLU A 246 3.34 2.11 -18.03
N PHE A 247 3.11 1.07 -17.24
CA PHE A 247 2.59 -0.21 -17.69
C PHE A 247 1.19 -0.41 -17.14
N THR A 248 0.28 -0.92 -17.95
CA THR A 248 -1.01 -1.39 -17.45
C THR A 248 -0.88 -2.81 -16.89
N LYS A 249 -1.84 -3.22 -16.04
CA LYS A 249 -1.90 -4.60 -15.53
C LYS A 249 -1.98 -5.62 -16.67
N GLU A 250 -2.78 -5.33 -17.70
CA GLU A 250 -2.96 -6.16 -18.88
C GLU A 250 -1.66 -6.29 -19.69
N GLU A 251 -0.90 -5.20 -19.85
CA GLU A 251 0.40 -5.24 -20.52
C GLU A 251 1.39 -6.14 -19.80
N LEU A 252 1.48 -6.02 -18.47
CA LEU A 252 2.38 -6.86 -17.65
C LEU A 252 1.95 -8.34 -17.67
N LEU A 253 0.67 -8.63 -17.50
CA LEU A 253 0.16 -10.00 -17.59
C LEU A 253 0.34 -10.59 -19.00
N SER A 254 0.19 -9.78 -20.05
CA SER A 254 0.48 -10.20 -21.43
C SER A 254 1.97 -10.52 -21.62
N LEU A 255 2.85 -9.70 -21.03
CA LEU A 255 4.29 -9.95 -21.02
C LEU A 255 4.62 -11.25 -20.30
N ASN A 256 4.03 -11.48 -19.12
CA ASN A 256 4.20 -12.72 -18.37
C ASN A 256 3.83 -13.95 -19.20
N ARG A 257 2.66 -13.92 -19.87
CA ARG A 257 2.22 -15.02 -20.75
C ARG A 257 3.21 -15.29 -21.92
N LYS A 258 3.89 -14.27 -22.42
CA LYS A 258 4.91 -14.43 -23.49
C LYS A 258 6.22 -15.04 -22.96
N LEU A 259 6.58 -14.72 -21.74
CA LEU A 259 7.76 -15.28 -21.06
C LEU A 259 7.56 -16.74 -20.63
N ASN A 260 6.33 -17.10 -20.29
CA ASN A 260 5.93 -18.44 -19.84
C ASN A 260 5.63 -19.45 -20.98
N LYS A 261 5.99 -19.12 -22.22
CA LYS A 261 5.72 -20.00 -23.38
C LYS A 261 7.02 -20.67 -23.89
#